data_84ff3d7189cb93ab1698294d3c21b7f9
#
_entry.id   84ff3d7189cb93ab1698294d3c21b7f9
#
_cell.length_a   1.000
_cell.length_b   1.000
_cell.length_c   1.000
_cell.angle_alpha   90.00
_cell.angle_beta   90.00
_cell.angle_gamma   90.00
#
_symmetry.space_group_name_H-M   'P 1'
#
loop_
_entity.id
_entity.type
_entity.pdbx_description
1 polymer ?
#
loop_
_entity_poly.entity_id
_entity_poly.type
_entity_poly.pdbx_seq_one_letter_code
_entity_poly.pdbx_strand_id
1 'polypeptide(L)'
;IRDSLSSIGFHQIYSNSLQNKNESSILGHNSIPMLNPLNVEMGFLRTSLLPGLLKACDFNIKNGSKSFRLYELGNVHHSLGDGLENIKEFQYLSGIIFGNKFDSSVHSDLVSESIYDVKGILSFLFHNRLNMNIRFDHSNDYAMNQAQSIAVNNLKIGKYGRVSEKFKKDLGVDLSGKFYAFEINLQLIKKMMNNKKVYKKINLYPTIERDLNFVLKKKQEVGDLLEIIRKSGKQLVIEAKPKNIYSNSDDIGEEFKSVTFSIIFQHSSKTLEDSDVNPIIDEIVNFAEKKFHAKLRV
;
A
#
# COMPACT_ATOMS: atom_id res chain seq x y z
N ILE A 1 4.46 14.27 -6.49
CA ILE A 1 4.83 12.85 -6.30
C ILE A 1 6.36 12.70 -6.31
N ARG A 2 7.07 13.19 -7.36
CA ARG A 2 8.54 13.07 -7.44
C ARG A 2 9.23 13.58 -6.18
N ASP A 3 9.01 14.85 -5.83
CA ASP A 3 9.61 15.48 -4.65
C ASP A 3 9.27 14.72 -3.35
N SER A 4 8.05 14.19 -3.27
CA SER A 4 7.61 13.42 -2.11
C SER A 4 8.33 12.08 -2.00
N LEU A 5 8.55 11.37 -3.11
CA LEU A 5 9.31 10.12 -3.11
C LEU A 5 10.79 10.37 -2.84
N SER A 6 11.38 11.38 -3.47
CA SER A 6 12.78 11.76 -3.22
C SER A 6 13.01 12.16 -1.76
N SER A 7 12.06 12.88 -1.12
CA SER A 7 12.17 13.28 0.28
C SER A 7 12.16 12.12 1.29
N ILE A 8 11.70 10.95 0.87
CA ILE A 8 11.69 9.72 1.68
C ILE A 8 12.70 8.67 1.19
N GLY A 9 13.71 9.11 0.42
CA GLY A 9 14.86 8.30 0.03
C GLY A 9 14.70 7.45 -1.21
N PHE A 10 13.70 7.71 -2.05
CA PHE A 10 13.61 7.05 -3.36
C PHE A 10 14.46 7.73 -4.42
N HIS A 11 15.11 6.93 -5.25
CA HIS A 11 15.82 7.35 -6.44
C HIS A 11 14.98 7.02 -7.67
N GLN A 12 14.81 8.01 -8.56
CA GLN A 12 14.11 7.79 -9.82
C GLN A 12 15.02 7.06 -10.81
N ILE A 13 14.45 6.06 -11.48
CA ILE A 13 15.09 5.41 -12.62
C ILE A 13 14.28 5.67 -13.89
N TYR A 14 14.92 5.45 -15.02
CA TYR A 14 14.30 5.45 -16.35
C TYR A 14 14.73 4.17 -17.05
N SER A 15 13.81 3.22 -17.18
CA SER A 15 14.03 2.01 -17.93
C SER A 15 13.52 2.13 -19.37
N ASN A 16 14.02 1.29 -20.26
CA ASN A 16 13.58 1.27 -21.66
C ASN A 16 12.09 0.89 -21.75
N SER A 17 11.34 1.58 -22.59
CA SER A 17 9.95 1.26 -22.87
C SER A 17 9.79 0.05 -23.82
N LEU A 18 10.86 -0.38 -24.46
CA LEU A 18 10.93 -1.58 -25.26
C LEU A 18 11.53 -2.73 -24.45
N GLN A 19 10.92 -3.89 -24.54
CA GLN A 19 11.25 -5.09 -23.78
C GLN A 19 11.22 -6.32 -24.70
N ASN A 20 11.75 -7.45 -24.23
CA ASN A 20 11.54 -8.72 -24.92
C ASN A 20 10.12 -9.25 -24.69
N LYS A 21 9.75 -10.28 -25.43
CA LYS A 21 8.40 -10.85 -25.39
C LYS A 21 8.02 -11.34 -23.98
N ASN A 22 8.92 -12.03 -23.29
CA ASN A 22 8.67 -12.58 -21.98
C ASN A 22 8.34 -11.45 -20.97
N GLU A 23 9.16 -10.42 -20.90
CA GLU A 23 8.96 -9.27 -20.01
C GLU A 23 7.64 -8.54 -20.26
N SER A 24 7.29 -8.38 -21.55
CA SER A 24 6.06 -7.69 -21.95
C SER A 24 4.80 -8.49 -21.62
N SER A 25 4.84 -9.84 -21.66
CA SER A 25 3.67 -10.71 -21.46
C SER A 25 3.56 -11.34 -20.08
N ILE A 26 4.62 -11.30 -19.26
CA ILE A 26 4.74 -12.07 -18.02
C ILE A 26 3.63 -11.78 -16.99
N LEU A 27 3.04 -10.59 -17.03
CA LEU A 27 1.91 -10.20 -16.17
C LEU A 27 0.53 -10.46 -16.78
N GLY A 28 0.47 -11.25 -17.86
CA GLY A 28 -0.79 -11.66 -18.49
C GLY A 28 -1.42 -10.61 -19.41
N HIS A 29 -0.71 -9.55 -19.72
CA HIS A 29 -1.14 -8.57 -20.73
C HIS A 29 -0.75 -9.02 -22.15
N ASN A 30 -1.56 -8.67 -23.13
CA ASN A 30 -1.23 -8.91 -24.53
C ASN A 30 -0.02 -8.05 -24.92
N SER A 31 1.04 -8.73 -25.38
CA SER A 31 2.27 -8.07 -25.85
C SER A 31 2.02 -7.34 -27.17
N ILE A 32 2.51 -6.12 -27.28
CA ILE A 32 2.40 -5.30 -28.48
C ILE A 32 3.75 -5.32 -29.20
N PRO A 33 3.85 -6.02 -30.37
CA PRO A 33 5.10 -6.14 -31.09
C PRO A 33 5.46 -4.86 -31.83
N MET A 34 6.76 -4.59 -31.94
CA MET A 34 7.31 -3.57 -32.83
C MET A 34 7.44 -4.12 -34.23
N LEU A 35 7.11 -3.33 -35.25
CA LEU A 35 7.24 -3.72 -36.64
C LEU A 35 8.70 -3.95 -37.05
N ASN A 36 9.59 -3.06 -36.64
CA ASN A 36 11.02 -3.07 -36.97
C ASN A 36 11.87 -2.93 -35.70
N PRO A 37 11.96 -3.97 -34.84
CA PRO A 37 12.74 -3.91 -33.62
C PRO A 37 14.25 -3.87 -33.95
N LEU A 38 15.02 -3.11 -33.15
CA LEU A 38 16.47 -3.07 -33.26
C LEU A 38 17.12 -4.42 -32.95
N ASN A 39 16.53 -5.15 -32.00
CA ASN A 39 16.94 -6.49 -31.60
C ASN A 39 15.80 -7.19 -30.87
N VAL A 40 15.99 -8.46 -30.54
CA VAL A 40 14.97 -9.30 -29.85
C VAL A 40 14.63 -8.76 -28.45
N GLU A 41 15.59 -8.13 -27.76
CA GLU A 41 15.40 -7.57 -26.42
C GLU A 41 14.54 -6.29 -26.42
N MET A 42 14.33 -5.68 -27.59
CA MET A 42 13.56 -4.46 -27.80
C MET A 42 12.37 -4.68 -28.76
N GLY A 43 11.83 -5.91 -28.80
CA GLY A 43 10.80 -6.33 -29.75
C GLY A 43 9.37 -5.95 -29.39
N PHE A 44 9.10 -5.51 -28.14
CA PHE A 44 7.74 -5.32 -27.64
C PHE A 44 7.64 -4.09 -26.75
N LEU A 45 6.49 -3.43 -26.75
CA LEU A 45 6.18 -2.37 -25.81
C LEU A 45 5.96 -2.94 -24.40
N ARG A 46 6.45 -2.27 -23.38
CA ARG A 46 6.25 -2.66 -21.98
C ARG A 46 4.79 -2.50 -21.54
N THR A 47 4.31 -3.48 -20.80
CA THR A 47 2.95 -3.51 -20.25
C THR A 47 2.93 -3.19 -18.74
N SER A 48 4.10 -3.17 -18.10
CA SER A 48 4.32 -2.86 -16.67
C SER A 48 5.70 -2.22 -16.49
N LEU A 49 5.89 -1.49 -15.39
CA LEU A 49 7.19 -0.95 -14.99
C LEU A 49 8.00 -1.93 -14.12
N LEU A 50 7.34 -2.94 -13.53
CA LEU A 50 7.98 -3.88 -12.60
C LEU A 50 9.15 -4.67 -13.20
N PRO A 51 9.09 -5.20 -14.43
CA PRO A 51 10.22 -5.91 -15.02
C PRO A 51 11.46 -5.02 -15.14
N GLY A 52 11.32 -3.77 -15.60
CA GLY A 52 12.42 -2.81 -15.69
C GLY A 52 13.03 -2.47 -14.32
N LEU A 53 12.17 -2.27 -13.30
CA LEU A 53 12.61 -2.02 -11.92
C LEU A 53 13.39 -3.22 -11.36
N LEU A 54 12.94 -4.45 -11.57
CA LEU A 54 13.64 -5.64 -11.09
C LEU A 54 15.00 -5.84 -11.77
N LYS A 55 15.11 -5.56 -13.07
CA LYS A 55 16.40 -5.56 -13.77
C LYS A 55 17.35 -4.48 -13.21
N ALA A 56 16.83 -3.30 -12.89
CA ALA A 56 17.63 -2.26 -12.25
C ALA A 56 18.08 -2.70 -10.84
N CYS A 57 17.23 -3.41 -10.09
CA CYS A 57 17.63 -4.01 -8.79
C CYS A 57 18.76 -5.01 -8.96
N ASP A 58 18.64 -5.94 -9.90
CA ASP A 58 19.66 -6.96 -10.20
C ASP A 58 21.00 -6.31 -10.55
N PHE A 59 20.98 -5.30 -11.42
CA PHE A 59 22.17 -4.52 -11.77
C PHE A 59 22.80 -3.86 -10.54
N ASN A 60 22.02 -3.17 -9.72
CA ASN A 60 22.54 -2.47 -8.54
C ASN A 60 23.13 -3.43 -7.50
N ILE A 61 22.50 -4.59 -7.26
CA ILE A 61 23.01 -5.59 -6.33
C ILE A 61 24.32 -6.18 -6.83
N LYS A 62 24.41 -6.53 -8.11
CA LYS A 62 25.65 -7.01 -8.73
C LYS A 62 26.80 -5.99 -8.66
N ASN A 63 26.47 -4.70 -8.57
CA ASN A 63 27.42 -3.62 -8.35
C ASN A 63 27.61 -3.23 -6.87
N GLY A 64 27.20 -4.08 -5.94
CA GLY A 64 27.51 -3.96 -4.52
C GLY A 64 26.50 -3.17 -3.67
N SER A 65 25.38 -2.73 -4.23
CA SER A 65 24.34 -2.06 -3.44
C SER A 65 23.63 -3.05 -2.51
N LYS A 66 23.54 -2.72 -1.22
CA LYS A 66 22.92 -3.57 -0.19
C LYS A 66 21.49 -3.15 0.16
N SER A 67 21.16 -1.89 -0.08
CA SER A 67 19.86 -1.31 0.25
C SER A 67 19.54 -0.20 -0.74
N PHE A 68 18.30 -0.11 -1.18
CA PHE A 68 17.84 0.97 -2.04
C PHE A 68 16.32 1.07 -2.09
N ARG A 69 15.84 2.24 -2.45
CA ARG A 69 14.46 2.54 -2.81
C ARG A 69 14.45 3.14 -4.20
N LEU A 70 13.92 2.40 -5.17
CA LEU A 70 13.86 2.82 -6.57
C LEU A 70 12.41 3.04 -6.98
N TYR A 71 12.16 4.02 -7.84
CA TYR A 71 10.87 4.21 -8.47
C TYR A 71 11.01 4.63 -9.93
N GLU A 72 10.01 4.32 -10.70
CA GLU A 72 9.84 4.81 -12.07
C GLU A 72 8.46 5.41 -12.25
N LEU A 73 8.41 6.54 -12.95
CA LEU A 73 7.20 7.18 -13.42
C LEU A 73 7.24 7.18 -14.93
N GLY A 74 6.46 6.29 -15.55
CA GLY A 74 6.56 6.03 -16.97
C GLY A 74 5.25 5.55 -17.59
N ASN A 75 5.24 5.46 -18.91
CA ASN A 75 4.10 4.97 -19.66
C ASN A 75 4.22 3.47 -19.92
N VAL A 76 3.09 2.78 -19.87
CA VAL A 76 2.91 1.39 -20.22
C VAL A 76 1.81 1.29 -21.27
N HIS A 77 1.82 0.23 -22.05
CA HIS A 77 0.93 0.07 -23.20
C HIS A 77 0.15 -1.24 -23.09
N HIS A 78 -1.17 -1.16 -23.19
CA HIS A 78 -2.03 -2.34 -23.17
C HIS A 78 -2.84 -2.41 -24.46
N SER A 79 -2.87 -3.60 -25.07
CA SER A 79 -3.82 -3.90 -26.14
C SER A 79 -5.15 -4.32 -25.52
N LEU A 80 -6.21 -3.60 -25.83
CA LEU A 80 -7.58 -3.88 -25.40
C LEU A 80 -8.39 -4.66 -26.46
N GLY A 81 -7.77 -4.99 -27.59
CA GLY A 81 -8.34 -5.70 -28.73
C GLY A 81 -7.39 -5.70 -29.91
N ASP A 82 -7.84 -6.22 -31.05
CA ASP A 82 -7.06 -6.22 -32.27
C ASP A 82 -7.05 -4.82 -32.91
N GLY A 83 -5.94 -4.48 -33.56
CA GLY A 83 -5.75 -3.21 -34.27
C GLY A 83 -5.06 -2.14 -33.44
N LEU A 84 -4.43 -1.17 -34.11
CA LEU A 84 -3.64 -0.09 -33.50
C LEU A 84 -4.50 0.87 -32.67
N GLU A 85 -5.76 1.05 -33.03
CA GLU A 85 -6.73 1.91 -32.35
C GLU A 85 -7.07 1.39 -30.94
N ASN A 86 -6.87 0.10 -30.70
CA ASN A 86 -7.10 -0.56 -29.41
C ASN A 86 -5.86 -0.56 -28.51
N ILE A 87 -4.73 -0.03 -28.94
CA ILE A 87 -3.56 0.19 -28.11
C ILE A 87 -3.81 1.44 -27.25
N LYS A 88 -3.76 1.25 -25.94
CA LYS A 88 -3.93 2.35 -24.97
C LYS A 88 -2.66 2.54 -24.17
N GLU A 89 -2.27 3.78 -24.02
CA GLU A 89 -1.14 4.21 -23.18
C GLU A 89 -1.66 4.66 -21.81
N PHE A 90 -1.02 4.18 -20.76
CA PHE A 90 -1.34 4.53 -19.38
C PHE A 90 -0.10 5.01 -18.65
N GLN A 91 -0.22 6.08 -17.89
CA GLN A 91 0.85 6.55 -17.03
C GLN A 91 0.81 5.80 -15.69
N TYR A 92 1.90 5.12 -15.36
CA TYR A 92 2.06 4.35 -14.14
C TYR A 92 3.15 4.97 -13.25
N LEU A 93 2.98 4.75 -11.96
CA LEU A 93 4.00 4.90 -10.94
C LEU A 93 4.26 3.51 -10.36
N SER A 94 5.50 3.07 -10.40
CA SER A 94 5.91 1.85 -9.72
C SER A 94 7.13 2.12 -8.86
N GLY A 95 7.25 1.43 -7.73
CA GLY A 95 8.40 1.54 -6.85
C GLY A 95 8.73 0.22 -6.21
N ILE A 96 9.99 0.08 -5.80
CA ILE A 96 10.53 -1.10 -5.15
C ILE A 96 11.48 -0.70 -4.04
N ILE A 97 11.41 -1.40 -2.92
CA ILE A 97 12.30 -1.23 -1.78
C ILE A 97 12.97 -2.56 -1.44
N PHE A 98 14.23 -2.47 -1.06
CA PHE A 98 15.07 -3.63 -0.73
C PHE A 98 16.12 -3.28 0.33
N GLY A 99 16.44 -4.25 1.17
CA GLY A 99 17.53 -4.18 2.13
C GLY A 99 17.14 -3.54 3.45
N ASN A 100 18.00 -2.70 4.00
CA ASN A 100 17.82 -2.13 5.31
C ASN A 100 17.29 -0.70 5.22
N LYS A 101 16.33 -0.39 6.07
CA LYS A 101 15.83 0.97 6.28
C LYS A 101 16.83 1.79 7.10
N PHE A 102 17.40 1.15 8.12
CA PHE A 102 18.49 1.68 8.93
C PHE A 102 19.56 0.60 9.09
N ASP A 103 20.81 0.97 8.89
CA ASP A 103 21.95 0.12 9.21
C ASP A 103 22.18 0.12 10.72
N SER A 104 22.79 -0.96 11.22
CA SER A 104 23.16 -1.04 12.62
C SER A 104 24.18 0.05 12.97
N SER A 105 23.99 0.68 14.11
CA SER A 105 24.90 1.68 14.66
C SER A 105 25.07 1.45 16.16
N VAL A 106 25.92 2.26 16.81
CA VAL A 106 26.07 2.24 18.28
C VAL A 106 24.74 2.53 19.00
N HIS A 107 23.81 3.22 18.34
CA HIS A 107 22.57 3.70 18.96
C HIS A 107 21.30 3.00 18.44
N SER A 108 21.42 2.14 17.43
CA SER A 108 20.25 1.50 16.82
C SER A 108 20.60 0.12 16.23
N ASP A 109 19.66 -0.80 16.38
CA ASP A 109 19.73 -2.09 15.71
C ASP A 109 19.45 -1.95 14.21
N LEU A 110 19.87 -2.96 13.46
CA LEU A 110 19.56 -3.08 12.05
C LEU A 110 18.04 -3.25 11.86
N VAL A 111 17.44 -2.40 11.05
CA VAL A 111 16.01 -2.47 10.69
C VAL A 111 15.87 -2.67 9.20
N SER A 112 15.35 -3.83 8.82
CA SER A 112 15.09 -4.17 7.42
C SER A 112 13.78 -3.57 6.92
N GLU A 113 13.71 -3.33 5.61
CA GLU A 113 12.47 -2.95 4.92
C GLU A 113 11.42 -4.06 5.02
N SER A 114 10.17 -3.67 5.05
CA SER A 114 9.02 -4.56 5.20
C SER A 114 7.85 -4.15 4.30
N ILE A 115 6.85 -5.01 4.20
CA ILE A 115 5.60 -4.68 3.49
C ILE A 115 4.87 -3.48 4.13
N TYR A 116 5.05 -3.28 5.44
CA TYR A 116 4.45 -2.16 6.17
C TYR A 116 5.11 -0.82 5.81
N ASP A 117 6.38 -0.82 5.40
CA ASP A 117 7.06 0.38 4.91
C ASP A 117 6.44 0.83 3.59
N VAL A 118 6.17 -0.10 2.65
CA VAL A 118 5.43 0.23 1.42
C VAL A 118 4.04 0.78 1.74
N LYS A 119 3.32 0.15 2.67
CA LYS A 119 2.01 0.63 3.11
C LYS A 119 2.08 2.04 3.69
N GLY A 120 3.10 2.32 4.51
CA GLY A 120 3.36 3.65 5.08
C GLY A 120 3.67 4.70 4.01
N ILE A 121 4.52 4.36 3.03
CA ILE A 121 4.85 5.20 1.88
C ILE A 121 3.61 5.55 1.07
N LEU A 122 2.78 4.56 0.74
CA LEU A 122 1.54 4.76 0.00
C LEU A 122 0.55 5.63 0.80
N SER A 123 0.39 5.35 2.09
CA SER A 123 -0.46 6.17 2.97
C SER A 123 0.02 7.62 3.00
N PHE A 124 1.32 7.86 3.14
CA PHE A 124 1.91 9.19 3.10
C PHE A 124 1.64 9.91 1.77
N LEU A 125 1.87 9.24 0.64
CA LEU A 125 1.61 9.83 -0.68
C LEU A 125 0.14 10.21 -0.86
N PHE A 126 -0.78 9.32 -0.52
CA PHE A 126 -2.19 9.54 -0.77
C PHE A 126 -2.83 10.48 0.24
N HIS A 127 -2.63 10.26 1.55
CA HIS A 127 -3.25 11.13 2.56
C HIS A 127 -2.58 12.51 2.64
N ASN A 128 -1.25 12.55 2.76
CA ASN A 128 -0.57 13.80 3.07
C ASN A 128 -0.30 14.67 1.84
N ARG A 129 -0.12 14.05 0.66
CA ARG A 129 0.23 14.79 -0.56
C ARG A 129 -0.94 14.95 -1.53
N LEU A 130 -1.74 13.92 -1.71
CA LEU A 130 -2.86 13.94 -2.65
C LEU A 130 -4.21 14.23 -1.99
N ASN A 131 -4.27 14.26 -0.65
CA ASN A 131 -5.50 14.43 0.13
C ASN A 131 -6.59 13.42 -0.26
N MET A 132 -6.19 12.16 -0.43
CA MET A 132 -7.05 11.06 -0.84
C MET A 132 -7.04 9.96 0.22
N ASN A 133 -8.22 9.44 0.53
CA ASN A 133 -8.34 8.26 1.38
C ASN A 133 -8.17 6.99 0.53
N ILE A 134 -7.23 6.15 0.91
CA ILE A 134 -6.99 4.85 0.28
C ILE A 134 -7.43 3.72 1.19
N ARG A 135 -7.89 2.64 0.57
CA ARG A 135 -8.18 1.36 1.20
C ARG A 135 -7.25 0.31 0.60
N PHE A 136 -6.86 -0.62 1.45
CA PHE A 136 -6.05 -1.77 1.07
C PHE A 136 -6.87 -3.04 1.33
N ASP A 137 -7.04 -3.85 0.28
CA ASP A 137 -7.78 -5.09 0.36
C ASP A 137 -6.89 -6.25 -0.10
N HIS A 138 -7.04 -7.42 0.52
CA HIS A 138 -6.31 -8.61 0.11
C HIS A 138 -6.56 -8.91 -1.38
N SER A 139 -5.52 -9.29 -2.10
CA SER A 139 -5.63 -9.70 -3.51
C SER A 139 -4.64 -10.81 -3.83
N ASN A 140 -4.99 -11.63 -4.81
CA ASN A 140 -4.07 -12.58 -5.39
C ASN A 140 -3.37 -11.95 -6.59
N ASP A 141 -2.06 -12.07 -6.67
CA ASP A 141 -1.26 -11.52 -7.77
C ASP A 141 -0.09 -12.45 -8.11
N TYR A 142 0.21 -12.58 -9.38
CA TYR A 142 1.31 -13.42 -9.85
C TYR A 142 2.68 -12.86 -9.47
N ALA A 143 2.85 -11.56 -9.62
CA ALA A 143 4.12 -10.90 -9.33
C ALA A 143 4.37 -10.69 -7.84
N MET A 144 3.34 -10.77 -7.00
CA MET A 144 3.43 -10.37 -5.60
C MET A 144 2.79 -11.39 -4.65
N ASN A 145 3.56 -11.85 -3.68
CA ASN A 145 3.04 -12.57 -2.51
C ASN A 145 2.52 -11.57 -1.47
N GLN A 146 1.50 -11.98 -0.69
CA GLN A 146 0.83 -11.08 0.26
C GLN A 146 0.32 -9.81 -0.42
N ALA A 147 -0.13 -9.95 -1.67
CA ALA A 147 -0.57 -8.81 -2.46
C ALA A 147 -1.78 -8.12 -1.84
N GLN A 148 -1.78 -6.81 -1.92
CA GLN A 148 -2.89 -5.95 -1.53
C GLN A 148 -3.26 -5.07 -2.73
N SER A 149 -4.53 -4.97 -3.02
CA SER A 149 -5.02 -3.96 -3.96
C SER A 149 -5.12 -2.61 -3.26
N ILE A 150 -4.86 -1.55 -4.02
CA ILE A 150 -4.98 -0.17 -3.59
C ILE A 150 -6.24 0.40 -4.23
N ALA A 151 -7.18 0.88 -3.43
CA ALA A 151 -8.43 1.46 -3.93
C ALA A 151 -8.66 2.87 -3.38
N VAL A 152 -9.22 3.74 -4.23
CA VAL A 152 -9.74 5.07 -3.89
C VAL A 152 -11.20 5.12 -4.32
N ASN A 153 -12.10 5.49 -3.41
CA ASN A 153 -13.55 5.52 -3.69
C ASN A 153 -14.08 4.23 -4.35
N ASN A 154 -13.65 3.07 -3.86
CA ASN A 154 -13.95 1.73 -4.39
C ASN A 154 -13.38 1.43 -5.79
N LEU A 155 -12.67 2.36 -6.44
CA LEU A 155 -11.97 2.09 -7.69
C LEU A 155 -10.57 1.57 -7.39
N LYS A 156 -10.25 0.37 -7.87
CA LYS A 156 -8.91 -0.21 -7.78
C LYS A 156 -7.96 0.55 -8.70
N ILE A 157 -6.93 1.15 -8.13
CA ILE A 157 -5.96 1.99 -8.83
C ILE A 157 -4.57 1.35 -8.93
N GLY A 158 -4.31 0.30 -8.17
CA GLY A 158 -2.99 -0.34 -8.15
C GLY A 158 -2.94 -1.51 -7.19
N LYS A 159 -1.72 -1.94 -6.95
CA LYS A 159 -1.38 -3.05 -6.05
C LYS A 159 -0.03 -2.84 -5.39
N TYR A 160 0.21 -3.51 -4.26
CA TYR A 160 1.52 -3.62 -3.64
C TYR A 160 1.67 -4.99 -2.95
N GLY A 161 2.90 -5.40 -2.70
CA GLY A 161 3.17 -6.67 -2.06
C GLY A 161 4.67 -7.00 -2.02
N ARG A 162 4.98 -8.20 -1.51
CA ARG A 162 6.31 -8.77 -1.62
C ARG A 162 6.47 -9.42 -2.99
N VAL A 163 7.50 -9.04 -3.75
CA VAL A 163 7.80 -9.64 -5.05
C VAL A 163 7.95 -11.16 -4.91
N SER A 164 7.24 -11.93 -5.76
CA SER A 164 7.23 -13.39 -5.68
C SER A 164 8.53 -13.97 -6.24
N GLU A 165 9.01 -15.06 -5.63
CA GLU A 165 10.19 -15.78 -6.12
C GLU A 165 9.96 -16.34 -7.53
N LYS A 166 8.72 -16.79 -7.80
CA LYS A 166 8.34 -17.27 -9.12
C LYS A 166 8.47 -16.19 -10.18
N PHE A 167 7.97 -14.99 -9.91
CA PHE A 167 8.06 -13.87 -10.84
C PHE A 167 9.52 -13.47 -11.13
N LYS A 168 10.37 -13.41 -10.09
CA LYS A 168 11.81 -13.18 -10.27
C LYS A 168 12.46 -14.21 -11.18
N LYS A 169 12.19 -15.50 -10.91
CA LYS A 169 12.73 -16.60 -11.70
C LYS A 169 12.26 -16.58 -13.16
N ASP A 170 10.97 -16.37 -13.37
CA ASP A 170 10.39 -16.35 -14.72
C ASP A 170 10.85 -15.13 -15.52
N LEU A 171 11.21 -14.04 -14.83
CA LEU A 171 11.84 -12.85 -15.44
C LEU A 171 13.34 -13.05 -15.74
N GLY A 172 13.96 -14.10 -15.21
CA GLY A 172 15.38 -14.40 -15.39
C GLY A 172 16.32 -13.52 -14.57
N VAL A 173 15.86 -12.95 -13.44
CA VAL A 173 16.69 -12.18 -12.52
C VAL A 173 17.07 -13.01 -11.30
N ASP A 174 18.35 -13.00 -10.94
CA ASP A 174 18.89 -13.72 -9.78
C ASP A 174 18.97 -12.77 -8.57
N LEU A 175 17.81 -12.59 -7.93
CA LEU A 175 17.64 -11.69 -6.80
C LEU A 175 17.34 -12.48 -5.52
N SER A 176 18.32 -12.57 -4.62
CA SER A 176 18.13 -13.08 -3.27
C SER A 176 17.59 -12.00 -2.34
N GLY A 177 16.73 -12.40 -1.38
CA GLY A 177 16.17 -11.50 -0.38
C GLY A 177 14.74 -11.04 -0.68
N LYS A 178 14.21 -10.21 0.23
CA LYS A 178 12.82 -9.75 0.20
C LYS A 178 12.73 -8.38 -0.47
N PHE A 179 12.06 -8.34 -1.60
CA PHE A 179 11.75 -7.12 -2.32
C PHE A 179 10.28 -6.79 -2.13
N TYR A 180 9.97 -5.55 -1.83
CA TYR A 180 8.59 -5.08 -1.72
C TYR A 180 8.34 -4.02 -2.76
N ALA A 181 7.28 -4.18 -3.52
CA ALA A 181 6.98 -3.32 -4.66
C ALA A 181 5.53 -2.82 -4.63
N PHE A 182 5.30 -1.74 -5.34
CA PHE A 182 3.96 -1.24 -5.66
C PHE A 182 3.90 -0.80 -7.12
N GLU A 183 2.71 -0.85 -7.69
CA GLU A 183 2.43 -0.34 -9.04
C GLU A 183 1.04 0.29 -9.07
N ILE A 184 0.94 1.52 -9.58
CA ILE A 184 -0.24 2.38 -9.51
C ILE A 184 -0.52 3.01 -10.86
N ASN A 185 -1.76 2.92 -11.33
CA ASN A 185 -2.23 3.63 -12.52
C ASN A 185 -2.57 5.10 -12.15
N LEU A 186 -1.68 6.02 -12.53
CA LEU A 186 -1.86 7.44 -12.25
C LEU A 186 -2.97 8.10 -13.05
N GLN A 187 -3.34 7.54 -14.20
CA GLN A 187 -4.38 8.10 -15.04
C GLN A 187 -5.76 8.00 -14.36
N LEU A 188 -5.98 6.94 -13.56
CA LEU A 188 -7.18 6.79 -12.75
C LEU A 188 -7.20 7.82 -11.62
N ILE A 189 -6.05 8.10 -11.02
CA ILE A 189 -5.93 9.09 -9.94
C ILE A 189 -6.19 10.51 -10.44
N LYS A 190 -5.64 10.88 -11.61
CA LYS A 190 -5.83 12.22 -12.19
C LYS A 190 -7.29 12.60 -12.32
N LYS A 191 -8.17 11.65 -12.65
CA LYS A 191 -9.61 11.89 -12.78
C LYS A 191 -10.30 12.17 -11.44
N MET A 192 -9.70 11.73 -10.33
CA MET A 192 -10.27 11.86 -8.98
C MET A 192 -9.65 13.00 -8.18
N MET A 193 -8.56 13.59 -8.67
CA MET A 193 -7.88 14.68 -7.96
C MET A 193 -8.76 15.92 -7.88
N ASN A 194 -9.18 16.24 -6.67
CA ASN A 194 -9.81 17.53 -6.38
C ASN A 194 -8.74 18.43 -5.76
N ASN A 195 -8.22 19.36 -6.56
CA ASN A 195 -7.09 20.24 -6.16
C ASN A 195 -7.49 21.36 -5.17
N LYS A 196 -8.73 21.40 -4.70
CA LYS A 196 -9.17 22.41 -3.73
C LYS A 196 -8.69 22.02 -2.33
N LYS A 197 -7.60 22.63 -1.89
CA LYS A 197 -7.22 22.62 -0.47
C LYS A 197 -8.19 23.52 0.27
N VAL A 198 -8.98 22.96 1.16
CA VAL A 198 -9.88 23.71 2.03
C VAL A 198 -9.20 23.91 3.37
N TYR A 199 -9.08 25.16 3.79
CA TYR A 199 -8.62 25.47 5.14
C TYR A 199 -9.60 24.90 6.17
N LYS A 200 -9.10 24.13 7.12
CA LYS A 200 -9.85 23.69 8.30
C LYS A 200 -9.33 24.44 9.52
N LYS A 201 -10.23 25.14 10.20
CA LYS A 201 -9.89 25.82 11.46
C LYS A 201 -9.35 24.80 12.46
N ILE A 202 -8.26 25.16 13.13
CA ILE A 202 -7.70 24.33 14.21
C ILE A 202 -8.72 24.26 15.34
N ASN A 203 -9.02 23.03 15.76
CA ASN A 203 -9.94 22.82 16.87
C ASN A 203 -9.22 23.12 18.19
N LEU A 204 -9.78 23.97 19.03
CA LEU A 204 -9.21 24.43 20.29
C LEU A 204 -9.67 23.60 21.50
N TYR A 205 -10.68 22.74 21.32
CA TYR A 205 -11.18 21.91 22.43
C TYR A 205 -10.30 20.69 22.65
N PRO A 206 -10.13 20.23 23.89
CA PRO A 206 -9.31 19.07 24.20
C PRO A 206 -9.86 17.79 23.60
N THR A 207 -8.98 16.83 23.37
CA THR A 207 -9.32 15.50 22.91
C THR A 207 -9.51 14.53 24.09
N ILE A 208 -10.34 13.50 23.89
CA ILE A 208 -10.43 12.34 24.79
C ILE A 208 -9.87 11.13 24.02
N GLU A 209 -8.91 10.43 24.60
CA GLU A 209 -8.38 9.17 24.07
C GLU A 209 -8.97 7.98 24.83
N ARG A 210 -9.36 6.93 24.10
CA ARG A 210 -9.83 5.65 24.66
C ARG A 210 -9.19 4.49 23.90
N ASP A 211 -8.74 3.52 24.66
CA ASP A 211 -8.22 2.26 24.13
C ASP A 211 -9.31 1.18 24.24
N LEU A 212 -9.65 0.56 23.10
CA LEU A 212 -10.57 -0.59 23.05
C LEU A 212 -9.82 -1.82 22.61
N ASN A 213 -9.87 -2.89 23.39
CA ASN A 213 -9.19 -4.13 23.11
C ASN A 213 -10.21 -5.20 22.69
N PHE A 214 -10.08 -5.68 21.44
CA PHE A 214 -11.00 -6.70 20.89
C PHE A 214 -10.28 -8.02 20.63
N VAL A 215 -10.88 -9.11 21.06
CA VAL A 215 -10.48 -10.47 20.66
C VAL A 215 -11.20 -10.82 19.37
N LEU A 216 -10.42 -11.13 18.33
CA LEU A 216 -10.85 -11.41 16.95
C LEU A 216 -10.30 -12.76 16.49
N LYS A 217 -10.96 -13.43 15.54
CA LYS A 217 -10.36 -14.56 14.83
C LYS A 217 -9.10 -14.10 14.10
N LYS A 218 -8.04 -14.90 14.06
CA LYS A 218 -6.78 -14.57 13.37
C LYS A 218 -6.99 -14.15 11.91
N LYS A 219 -7.95 -14.80 11.23
CA LYS A 219 -8.29 -14.53 9.82
C LYS A 219 -9.02 -13.21 9.60
N GLN A 220 -9.62 -12.62 10.66
CA GLN A 220 -10.37 -11.37 10.52
C GLN A 220 -9.43 -10.22 10.26
N GLU A 221 -9.70 -9.43 9.22
CA GLU A 221 -8.92 -8.24 8.89
C GLU A 221 -9.19 -7.12 9.91
N VAL A 222 -8.11 -6.52 10.41
CA VAL A 222 -8.16 -5.42 11.39
C VAL A 222 -8.76 -4.16 10.75
N GLY A 223 -8.55 -4.00 9.44
CA GLY A 223 -9.05 -2.86 8.67
C GLY A 223 -10.58 -2.74 8.67
N ASP A 224 -11.29 -3.87 8.62
CA ASP A 224 -12.75 -3.90 8.63
C ASP A 224 -13.32 -3.35 9.94
N LEU A 225 -12.72 -3.74 11.07
CA LEU A 225 -13.12 -3.23 12.37
C LEU A 225 -12.77 -1.75 12.53
N LEU A 226 -11.60 -1.34 12.03
CA LEU A 226 -11.19 0.07 12.02
C LEU A 226 -12.17 0.94 11.22
N GLU A 227 -12.69 0.43 10.10
CA GLU A 227 -13.70 1.14 9.30
C GLU A 227 -15.02 1.31 10.09
N ILE A 228 -15.43 0.29 10.83
CA ILE A 228 -16.61 0.40 11.71
C ILE A 228 -16.38 1.45 12.79
N ILE A 229 -15.27 1.39 13.50
CA ILE A 229 -14.93 2.38 14.54
C ILE A 229 -15.05 3.81 13.99
N ARG A 230 -14.51 4.05 12.79
CA ARG A 230 -14.59 5.38 12.15
C ARG A 230 -16.01 5.76 11.75
N LYS A 231 -16.81 4.80 11.26
CA LYS A 231 -18.22 5.06 10.85
C LYS A 231 -19.13 5.31 12.04
N SER A 232 -19.01 4.50 13.09
CA SER A 232 -19.81 4.65 14.32
C SER A 232 -19.46 5.93 15.09
N GLY A 233 -18.19 6.33 15.01
CA GLY A 233 -17.71 7.56 15.64
C GLY A 233 -18.24 8.85 15.03
N LYS A 234 -18.87 8.78 13.85
CA LYS A 234 -19.47 9.92 13.14
C LYS A 234 -18.46 11.08 13.03
N GLN A 235 -18.86 12.26 13.56
CA GLN A 235 -18.01 13.47 13.54
C GLN A 235 -17.11 13.59 14.78
N LEU A 236 -17.31 12.76 15.81
CA LEU A 236 -16.57 12.85 17.06
C LEU A 236 -15.26 12.08 17.04
N VAL A 237 -15.17 10.97 16.29
CA VAL A 237 -13.90 10.24 16.13
C VAL A 237 -13.05 10.94 15.08
N ILE A 238 -11.98 11.60 15.52
CA ILE A 238 -11.03 12.29 14.64
C ILE A 238 -9.88 11.38 14.18
N GLU A 239 -9.51 10.41 15.01
CA GLU A 239 -8.49 9.41 14.69
C GLU A 239 -8.85 8.07 15.32
N ALA A 240 -8.58 6.98 14.59
CA ALA A 240 -8.61 5.64 15.12
C ALA A 240 -7.52 4.82 14.44
N LYS A 241 -6.71 4.13 15.24
CA LYS A 241 -5.60 3.29 14.76
C LYS A 241 -5.41 2.05 15.63
N PRO A 242 -4.96 0.92 15.05
CA PRO A 242 -4.51 -0.21 15.85
C PRO A 242 -3.22 0.19 16.57
N LYS A 243 -3.17 -0.06 17.89
CA LYS A 243 -2.04 0.29 18.77
C LYS A 243 -1.16 -0.93 19.03
N ASN A 244 -1.80 -2.07 19.29
CA ASN A 244 -1.11 -3.32 19.60
C ASN A 244 -1.88 -4.53 19.08
N ILE A 245 -1.15 -5.60 18.73
CA ILE A 245 -1.70 -6.91 18.35
C ILE A 245 -0.99 -7.96 19.20
N TYR A 246 -1.77 -8.73 19.93
CA TYR A 246 -1.29 -9.81 20.78
C TYR A 246 -1.87 -11.14 20.30
N SER A 247 -1.05 -12.18 20.19
CA SER A 247 -1.42 -13.47 19.59
C SER A 247 -0.87 -14.67 20.38
N ASN A 248 -0.75 -14.56 21.72
CA ASN A 248 -0.34 -15.70 22.52
C ASN A 248 -1.47 -16.72 22.63
N SER A 249 -1.22 -17.98 22.26
CA SER A 249 -2.18 -19.08 22.27
C SER A 249 -2.69 -19.42 23.66
N ASP A 250 -1.84 -19.29 24.66
CA ASP A 250 -2.13 -19.74 26.03
C ASP A 250 -3.21 -18.88 26.70
N ASP A 251 -3.28 -17.60 26.32
CA ASP A 251 -4.21 -16.65 26.95
C ASP A 251 -5.53 -16.45 26.21
N ILE A 252 -5.50 -16.53 24.87
CA ILE A 252 -6.66 -16.16 24.02
C ILE A 252 -7.09 -17.26 23.04
N GLY A 253 -6.34 -18.39 23.00
CA GLY A 253 -6.54 -19.51 22.08
C GLY A 253 -5.85 -19.33 20.72
N GLU A 254 -5.49 -20.46 20.11
CA GLU A 254 -4.68 -20.52 18.88
C GLU A 254 -5.33 -19.82 17.67
N GLU A 255 -6.65 -19.80 17.60
CA GLU A 255 -7.40 -19.23 16.48
C GLU A 255 -7.68 -17.72 16.62
N PHE A 256 -7.33 -17.13 17.74
CA PHE A 256 -7.66 -15.75 18.07
C PHE A 256 -6.44 -14.85 18.14
N LYS A 257 -6.67 -13.55 17.97
CA LYS A 257 -5.75 -12.45 18.22
C LYS A 257 -6.47 -11.36 18.99
N SER A 258 -5.77 -10.69 19.89
CA SER A 258 -6.25 -9.51 20.60
C SER A 258 -5.69 -8.27 19.95
N VAL A 259 -6.55 -7.29 19.61
CA VAL A 259 -6.15 -6.06 18.95
C VAL A 259 -6.64 -4.87 19.76
N THR A 260 -5.71 -4.04 20.20
CA THR A 260 -6.03 -2.78 20.89
C THR A 260 -6.09 -1.66 19.86
N PHE A 261 -7.19 -0.92 19.86
CA PHE A 261 -7.38 0.28 19.06
C PHE A 261 -7.31 1.50 19.97
N SER A 262 -6.48 2.48 19.62
CA SER A 262 -6.53 3.82 20.20
C SER A 262 -7.49 4.67 19.37
N ILE A 263 -8.47 5.28 20.02
CA ILE A 263 -9.52 6.09 19.42
C ILE A 263 -9.48 7.47 20.04
N ILE A 264 -9.34 8.50 19.24
CA ILE A 264 -9.29 9.89 19.67
C ILE A 264 -10.60 10.58 19.29
N PHE A 265 -11.27 11.11 20.30
CA PHE A 265 -12.52 11.85 20.18
C PHE A 265 -12.28 13.35 20.38
N GLN A 266 -12.97 14.18 19.60
CA GLN A 266 -12.98 15.63 19.73
C GLN A 266 -14.27 16.21 19.17
N HIS A 267 -14.76 17.28 19.76
CA HIS A 267 -15.90 18.03 19.24
C HIS A 267 -15.46 19.42 18.79
N SER A 268 -16.07 19.95 17.73
CA SER A 268 -15.67 21.24 17.13
C SER A 268 -16.07 22.49 17.93
N SER A 269 -17.00 22.35 18.87
CA SER A 269 -17.62 23.52 19.57
C SER A 269 -17.74 23.38 21.09
N LYS A 270 -17.39 22.23 21.68
CA LYS A 270 -17.43 21.99 23.13
C LYS A 270 -16.36 21.02 23.60
N THR A 271 -16.01 21.08 24.88
CA THR A 271 -15.27 20.02 25.54
C THR A 271 -16.16 18.79 25.70
N LEU A 272 -15.64 17.61 25.34
CA LEU A 272 -16.37 16.36 25.51
C LEU A 272 -16.27 15.89 26.96
N GLU A 273 -17.32 15.23 27.41
CA GLU A 273 -17.40 14.49 28.68
C GLU A 273 -17.54 13.00 28.40
N ASP A 274 -17.35 12.15 29.44
CA ASP A 274 -17.52 10.69 29.31
C ASP A 274 -18.93 10.30 28.87
N SER A 275 -19.93 11.06 29.27
CA SER A 275 -21.33 10.92 28.84
C SER A 275 -21.56 11.11 27.34
N ASP A 276 -20.70 11.89 26.65
CA ASP A 276 -20.74 12.10 25.20
C ASP A 276 -20.06 10.92 24.44
N VAL A 277 -19.06 10.29 25.05
CA VAL A 277 -18.18 9.30 24.40
C VAL A 277 -18.69 7.86 24.63
N ASN A 278 -19.17 7.55 25.83
CA ASN A 278 -19.60 6.19 26.20
C ASN A 278 -20.67 5.61 25.27
N PRO A 279 -21.73 6.34 24.85
CA PRO A 279 -22.71 5.80 23.91
C PRO A 279 -22.12 5.39 22.55
N ILE A 280 -21.07 6.10 22.10
CA ILE A 280 -20.37 5.76 20.84
C ILE A 280 -19.52 4.51 21.03
N ILE A 281 -18.85 4.37 22.17
CA ILE A 281 -18.11 3.17 22.52
C ILE A 281 -19.03 1.97 22.54
N ASP A 282 -20.19 2.08 23.18
CA ASP A 282 -21.20 1.00 23.24
C ASP A 282 -21.71 0.64 21.83
N GLU A 283 -21.92 1.64 20.97
CA GLU A 283 -22.30 1.40 19.56
C GLU A 283 -21.19 0.65 18.81
N ILE A 284 -19.92 1.03 18.97
CA ILE A 284 -18.76 0.37 18.38
C ILE A 284 -18.65 -1.08 18.85
N VAL A 285 -18.79 -1.33 20.15
CA VAL A 285 -18.71 -2.67 20.74
C VAL A 285 -19.84 -3.55 20.20
N ASN A 286 -21.07 -3.06 20.20
CA ASN A 286 -22.24 -3.77 19.69
C ASN A 286 -22.09 -4.13 18.20
N PHE A 287 -21.56 -3.23 17.37
CA PHE A 287 -21.30 -3.52 15.96
C PHE A 287 -20.18 -4.55 15.78
N ALA A 288 -19.11 -4.43 16.57
CA ALA A 288 -17.98 -5.35 16.53
C ALA A 288 -18.43 -6.78 16.90
N GLU A 289 -19.25 -6.94 17.93
CA GLU A 289 -19.81 -8.22 18.34
C GLU A 289 -20.75 -8.81 17.29
N LYS A 290 -21.69 -8.03 16.78
CA LYS A 290 -22.69 -8.50 15.81
C LYS A 290 -22.08 -8.91 14.48
N LYS A 291 -21.12 -8.13 13.97
CA LYS A 291 -20.58 -8.30 12.61
C LYS A 291 -19.36 -9.22 12.56
N PHE A 292 -18.50 -9.17 13.56
CA PHE A 292 -17.23 -9.91 13.56
C PHE A 292 -17.13 -10.94 14.68
N HIS A 293 -18.15 -11.07 15.53
CA HIS A 293 -18.09 -11.86 16.75
C HIS A 293 -16.89 -11.48 17.62
N ALA A 294 -16.51 -10.22 17.57
CA ALA A 294 -15.42 -9.67 18.33
C ALA A 294 -15.87 -9.48 19.78
N LYS A 295 -15.05 -9.93 20.74
CA LYS A 295 -15.34 -9.73 22.17
C LYS A 295 -14.45 -8.62 22.71
N LEU A 296 -15.06 -7.66 23.42
CA LEU A 296 -14.29 -6.67 24.16
C LEU A 296 -13.55 -7.38 25.30
N ARG A 297 -12.25 -7.18 25.38
CA ARG A 297 -11.42 -7.64 26.50
C ARG A 297 -11.20 -6.45 27.44
N VAL A 298 -11.74 -6.56 28.63
CA VAL A 298 -11.58 -5.59 29.73
C VAL A 298 -10.23 -5.82 30.41
#